data_ed677e9847041ed6ffa3c4de4a2e4af2
#
_entry.id   ed677e9847041ed6ffa3c4de4a2e4af2
#
_cell.length_a   1.000
_cell.length_b   1.000
_cell.length_c   1.000
_cell.angle_alpha   90.00
_cell.angle_beta   90.00
_cell.angle_gamma   90.00
#
_symmetry.space_group_name_H-M   'P 1'
#
loop_
_entity.id
_entity.type
_entity.pdbx_description
1 polymer ?
#
loop_
_entity_poly.entity_id
_entity_poly.type
_entity_poly.pdbx_seq_one_letter_code
_entity_poly.pdbx_strand_id
1 'polypeptide(L)'
;MDEQHDGLSIGELARRAGVPAPTLRSWEGRYGFPRPRRLAGGHRRYDAADVALIEDVLRLRAAGIGLQAAISQATVRTGEIELSVFAGLRRQHPDLVPQVLRKTTLLALTRAMEDECCARAERAALFGAFQDQRYYSRSEERWNELARTARVVVVFADFGGPERVGQPGPPGRSPVKVSLPADAPLRREWLLVCEARDYPACVSGWEFPGQDRAADPVRRFEVIWSVDPQVVRNATTICAQLAESLSPGLDLLARLPSNPSSPASPDLHRAVGLLNRMTGYLEGVSRA
;
A
#
# COMPACT_ATOMS: atom_id res chain seq x y z
N MET A 1 13.90 -24.81 -31.31
CA MET A 1 13.89 -25.37 -29.95
C MET A 1 14.19 -24.22 -29.03
N ASP A 2 13.15 -23.49 -28.65
CA ASP A 2 13.25 -22.37 -27.71
C ASP A 2 13.20 -22.95 -26.30
N GLU A 3 14.34 -23.00 -25.62
CA GLU A 3 14.37 -23.11 -24.15
C GLU A 3 13.81 -21.80 -23.57
N GLN A 4 12.50 -21.76 -23.44
CA GLN A 4 11.85 -20.74 -22.60
C GLN A 4 12.41 -20.87 -21.21
N HIS A 5 13.18 -19.88 -20.78
CA HIS A 5 13.69 -19.74 -19.42
C HIS A 5 12.51 -19.57 -18.46
N ASP A 6 12.01 -20.69 -17.95
CA ASP A 6 10.82 -20.77 -17.10
C ASP A 6 11.08 -20.24 -15.65
N GLY A 7 12.09 -19.42 -15.47
CA GLY A 7 12.48 -18.83 -14.18
C GLY A 7 13.08 -19.85 -13.20
N LEU A 8 13.65 -19.36 -12.10
CA LEU A 8 14.30 -20.18 -11.09
C LEU A 8 13.27 -20.79 -10.13
N SER A 9 13.47 -22.04 -9.72
CA SER A 9 12.77 -22.58 -8.54
C SER A 9 13.31 -21.94 -7.25
N ILE A 10 12.57 -22.02 -6.14
CA ILE A 10 13.05 -21.51 -4.83
C ILE A 10 14.34 -22.19 -4.39
N GLY A 11 14.52 -23.48 -4.72
CA GLY A 11 15.75 -24.22 -4.40
C GLY A 11 16.94 -23.73 -5.22
N GLU A 12 16.72 -23.41 -6.49
CA GLU A 12 17.74 -22.88 -7.39
C GLU A 12 18.14 -21.45 -6.97
N LEU A 13 17.14 -20.59 -6.68
CA LEU A 13 17.36 -19.25 -6.15
C LEU A 13 18.17 -19.28 -4.84
N ALA A 14 17.78 -20.15 -3.91
CA ALA A 14 18.45 -20.34 -2.62
C ALA A 14 19.94 -20.72 -2.80
N ARG A 15 20.19 -21.66 -3.71
CA ARG A 15 21.56 -22.12 -4.02
C ARG A 15 22.41 -21.00 -4.62
N ARG A 16 21.85 -20.24 -5.58
CA ARG A 16 22.59 -19.14 -6.24
C ARG A 16 22.85 -17.96 -5.31
N ALA A 17 21.87 -17.60 -4.50
CA ALA A 17 21.98 -16.48 -3.57
C ALA A 17 22.69 -16.83 -2.23
N GLY A 18 23.03 -18.09 -2.00
CA GLY A 18 23.67 -18.52 -0.75
C GLY A 18 22.79 -18.41 0.49
N VAL A 19 21.45 -18.44 0.32
CA VAL A 19 20.47 -18.31 1.41
C VAL A 19 19.58 -19.56 1.47
N PRO A 20 19.37 -20.18 2.64
CA PRO A 20 18.52 -21.36 2.75
C PRO A 20 17.09 -21.10 2.23
N ALA A 21 16.53 -22.05 1.46
CA ALA A 21 15.17 -21.92 0.92
C ALA A 21 14.08 -21.66 1.99
N PRO A 22 14.13 -22.23 3.22
CA PRO A 22 13.20 -21.87 4.30
C PRO A 22 13.29 -20.39 4.70
N THR A 23 14.50 -19.82 4.68
CA THR A 23 14.72 -18.39 4.98
C THR A 23 14.07 -17.51 3.92
N LEU A 24 14.26 -17.84 2.63
CA LEU A 24 13.63 -17.11 1.53
C LEU A 24 12.10 -17.20 1.59
N ARG A 25 11.54 -18.36 1.94
CA ARG A 25 10.09 -18.51 2.16
C ARG A 25 9.58 -17.66 3.33
N SER A 26 10.37 -17.57 4.40
CA SER A 26 10.05 -16.69 5.53
C SER A 26 10.07 -15.22 5.11
N TRP A 27 11.03 -14.80 4.31
CA TRP A 27 11.11 -13.44 3.78
C TRP A 27 9.94 -13.16 2.82
N GLU A 28 9.62 -14.10 1.92
CA GLU A 28 8.44 -14.00 1.05
C GLU A 28 7.16 -13.80 1.87
N GLY A 29 6.96 -14.62 2.91
CA GLY A 29 5.76 -14.54 3.74
C GLY A 29 5.66 -13.30 4.62
N ARG A 30 6.80 -12.74 5.09
CA ARG A 30 6.83 -11.60 6.03
C ARG A 30 7.00 -10.25 5.34
N TYR A 31 7.74 -10.22 4.23
CA TYR A 31 8.17 -8.99 3.57
C TYR A 31 7.76 -8.92 2.10
N GLY A 32 7.13 -9.99 1.57
CA GLY A 32 6.80 -10.08 0.14
C GLY A 32 8.05 -10.14 -0.77
N PHE A 33 9.18 -10.59 -0.24
CA PHE A 33 10.46 -10.64 -0.95
C PHE A 33 11.18 -11.98 -0.74
N PRO A 34 11.82 -12.59 -1.78
CA PRO A 34 11.71 -12.23 -3.21
C PRO A 34 10.29 -12.46 -3.74
N ARG A 35 9.95 -11.87 -4.90
CA ARG A 35 8.60 -11.96 -5.48
C ARG A 35 8.51 -13.10 -6.49
N PRO A 36 7.78 -14.19 -6.21
CA PRO A 36 7.61 -15.24 -7.20
C PRO A 36 6.57 -14.86 -8.26
N ARG A 37 6.87 -15.16 -9.51
CA ARG A 37 5.84 -15.31 -10.56
C ARG A 37 5.19 -16.67 -10.39
N ARG A 38 3.87 -16.77 -10.44
CA ARG A 38 3.14 -18.04 -10.41
C ARG A 38 2.81 -18.51 -11.81
N LEU A 39 3.17 -19.74 -12.12
CA LEU A 39 2.75 -20.41 -13.36
C LEU A 39 1.30 -20.87 -13.26
N ALA A 40 0.66 -21.19 -14.40
CA ALA A 40 -0.69 -21.71 -14.47
C ALA A 40 -0.94 -22.93 -13.57
N GLY A 41 0.11 -23.74 -13.29
CA GLY A 41 0.08 -24.87 -12.35
C GLY A 41 0.31 -24.51 -10.87
N GLY A 42 0.33 -23.23 -10.48
CA GLY A 42 0.53 -22.78 -9.10
C GLY A 42 1.99 -22.81 -8.62
N HIS A 43 2.93 -23.29 -9.43
CA HIS A 43 4.34 -23.34 -9.08
C HIS A 43 4.97 -21.95 -9.09
N ARG A 44 5.76 -21.66 -8.04
CA ARG A 44 6.53 -20.41 -7.91
C ARG A 44 7.76 -20.44 -8.80
N ARG A 45 8.00 -19.35 -9.52
CA ARG A 45 9.23 -19.08 -10.26
C ARG A 45 9.76 -17.70 -9.92
N TYR A 46 11.06 -17.57 -9.86
CA TYR A 46 11.78 -16.34 -9.52
C TYR A 46 12.61 -15.90 -10.71
N ASP A 47 12.86 -14.60 -10.81
CA ASP A 47 13.70 -14.05 -11.85
C ASP A 47 15.20 -14.27 -11.51
N ALA A 48 16.04 -14.33 -12.53
CA ALA A 48 17.50 -14.36 -12.32
C ALA A 48 18.00 -13.09 -11.62
N ALA A 49 17.34 -11.95 -11.82
CA ALA A 49 17.60 -10.69 -11.14
C ALA A 49 17.38 -10.74 -9.63
N ASP A 50 16.49 -11.63 -9.15
CA ASP A 50 16.26 -11.82 -7.70
C ASP A 50 17.52 -12.29 -6.95
N VAL A 51 18.44 -12.97 -7.64
CA VAL A 51 19.73 -13.39 -7.05
C VAL A 51 20.53 -12.16 -6.62
N ALA A 52 20.73 -11.21 -7.53
CA ALA A 52 21.46 -9.97 -7.25
C ALA A 52 20.80 -9.13 -6.17
N LEU A 53 19.45 -9.08 -6.16
CA LEU A 53 18.68 -8.39 -5.13
C LEU A 53 18.90 -9.01 -3.74
N ILE A 54 18.89 -10.33 -3.64
CA ILE A 54 19.14 -11.03 -2.37
C ILE A 54 20.57 -10.78 -1.90
N GLU A 55 21.55 -10.79 -2.80
CA GLU A 55 22.96 -10.48 -2.48
C GLU A 55 23.11 -9.04 -1.96
N ASP A 56 22.39 -8.07 -2.57
CA ASP A 56 22.33 -6.69 -2.08
C ASP A 56 21.75 -6.60 -0.66
N VAL A 57 20.66 -7.32 -0.40
CA VAL A 57 20.06 -7.41 0.94
C VAL A 57 21.07 -7.97 1.96
N LEU A 58 21.78 -9.04 1.61
CA LEU A 58 22.78 -9.64 2.49
C LEU A 58 23.93 -8.67 2.78
N ARG A 59 24.39 -7.92 1.77
CA ARG A 59 25.45 -6.91 1.92
C ARG A 59 25.02 -5.79 2.87
N LEU A 60 23.79 -5.28 2.71
CA LEU A 60 23.22 -4.26 3.58
C LEU A 60 23.06 -4.76 5.02
N ARG A 61 22.67 -6.01 5.18
CA ARG A 61 22.60 -6.66 6.50
C ARG A 61 23.96 -6.81 7.17
N ALA A 62 24.97 -7.17 6.41
CA ALA A 62 26.36 -7.24 6.91
C ALA A 62 26.86 -5.86 7.36
N ALA A 63 26.36 -4.78 6.77
CA ALA A 63 26.59 -3.39 7.19
C ALA A 63 25.76 -2.95 8.42
N GLY A 64 25.04 -3.87 9.08
CA GLY A 64 24.25 -3.59 10.29
C GLY A 64 22.81 -3.08 10.03
N ILE A 65 22.37 -3.01 8.78
CA ILE A 65 21.01 -2.57 8.43
C ILE A 65 20.01 -3.69 8.74
N GLY A 66 18.88 -3.36 9.39
CA GLY A 66 17.82 -4.33 9.67
C GLY A 66 17.26 -4.94 8.39
N LEU A 67 16.80 -6.21 8.44
CA LEU A 67 16.37 -6.96 7.25
C LEU A 67 15.32 -6.23 6.41
N GLN A 68 14.31 -5.67 7.04
CA GLN A 68 13.25 -4.94 6.35
C GLN A 68 13.80 -3.72 5.59
N ALA A 69 14.64 -2.94 6.25
CA ALA A 69 15.29 -1.77 5.63
C ALA A 69 16.25 -2.19 4.50
N ALA A 70 16.97 -3.29 4.66
CA ALA A 70 17.86 -3.84 3.64
C ALA A 70 17.09 -4.29 2.39
N ILE A 71 15.98 -5.02 2.55
CA ILE A 71 15.08 -5.40 1.45
C ILE A 71 14.56 -4.17 0.74
N SER A 72 14.10 -3.17 1.49
CA SER A 72 13.59 -1.93 0.93
C SER A 72 14.64 -1.18 0.11
N GLN A 73 15.87 -1.07 0.62
CA GLN A 73 16.95 -0.38 -0.10
C GLN A 73 17.40 -1.12 -1.36
N ALA A 74 17.45 -2.45 -1.31
CA ALA A 74 17.83 -3.27 -2.47
C ALA A 74 16.81 -3.14 -3.60
N THR A 75 15.50 -3.16 -3.28
CA THR A 75 14.41 -3.07 -4.27
C THR A 75 14.33 -1.68 -4.93
N VAL A 76 14.66 -0.59 -4.22
CA VAL A 76 14.69 0.78 -4.80
C VAL A 76 15.68 0.90 -5.95
N ARG A 77 16.80 0.22 -5.89
CA ARG A 77 17.88 0.32 -6.90
C ARG A 77 17.49 -0.24 -8.27
N THR A 78 16.45 -1.06 -8.34
CA THR A 78 15.98 -1.69 -9.59
C THR A 78 14.95 -0.88 -10.36
N GLY A 79 14.51 0.26 -9.84
CA GLY A 79 13.49 1.10 -10.51
C GLY A 79 12.11 0.46 -10.60
N GLU A 80 11.87 -0.63 -9.85
CA GLU A 80 10.55 -1.26 -9.80
C GLU A 80 9.52 -0.35 -9.13
N ILE A 81 8.34 -0.27 -9.73
CA ILE A 81 7.21 0.45 -9.16
C ILE A 81 6.82 -0.19 -7.83
N GLU A 82 6.71 0.63 -6.78
CA GLU A 82 6.25 0.16 -5.47
C GLU A 82 4.80 -0.31 -5.58
N LEU A 83 4.58 -1.60 -5.46
CA LEU A 83 3.25 -2.23 -5.57
C LEU A 83 2.47 -2.22 -4.26
N SER A 84 3.06 -1.69 -3.16
CA SER A 84 2.49 -1.62 -1.82
C SER A 84 2.68 -0.22 -1.26
N VAL A 85 1.58 0.46 -0.96
CA VAL A 85 1.64 1.80 -0.35
C VAL A 85 2.19 1.71 1.08
N PHE A 86 1.79 0.68 1.83
CA PHE A 86 2.29 0.43 3.18
C PHE A 86 3.81 0.25 3.19
N ALA A 87 4.33 -0.63 2.31
CA ALA A 87 5.76 -0.87 2.22
C ALA A 87 6.53 0.37 1.77
N GLY A 88 6.00 1.11 0.80
CA GLY A 88 6.59 2.35 0.31
C GLY A 88 6.70 3.42 1.39
N LEU A 89 5.63 3.63 2.17
CA LEU A 89 5.64 4.58 3.29
C LEU A 89 6.60 4.15 4.41
N ARG A 90 6.61 2.85 4.76
CA ARG A 90 7.54 2.31 5.75
C ARG A 90 9.00 2.52 5.37
N ARG A 91 9.31 2.46 4.10
CA ARG A 91 10.65 2.68 3.57
C ARG A 91 11.04 4.15 3.59
N GLN A 92 10.15 5.02 3.13
CA GLN A 92 10.43 6.45 3.00
C GLN A 92 10.36 7.19 4.34
N HIS A 93 9.58 6.67 5.29
CA HIS A 93 9.34 7.25 6.60
C HIS A 93 9.55 6.19 7.71
N PRO A 94 10.79 5.78 7.99
CA PRO A 94 11.10 4.72 8.96
C PRO A 94 10.73 5.09 10.41
N ASP A 95 10.57 6.37 10.69
CA ASP A 95 10.12 6.95 11.96
C ASP A 95 8.61 6.80 12.22
N LEU A 96 7.82 6.50 11.19
CA LEU A 96 6.42 6.17 11.36
C LEU A 96 6.27 4.78 12.00
N VAL A 97 5.98 4.76 13.28
CA VAL A 97 5.82 3.52 14.06
C VAL A 97 4.42 2.94 13.83
N PRO A 98 4.30 1.74 13.23
CA PRO A 98 3.00 1.12 13.01
C PRO A 98 2.33 0.74 14.33
N GLN A 99 1.00 0.79 14.33
CA GLN A 99 0.16 0.30 15.41
C GLN A 99 -0.65 -0.91 14.95
N VAL A 100 -0.88 -1.86 15.85
CA VAL A 100 -1.74 -3.03 15.54
C VAL A 100 -3.17 -2.69 15.90
N LEU A 101 -4.02 -2.49 14.90
CA LEU A 101 -5.42 -2.13 15.07
C LEU A 101 -6.32 -3.28 14.60
N ARG A 102 -7.50 -3.40 15.23
CA ARG A 102 -8.59 -4.23 14.73
C ARG A 102 -9.28 -3.54 13.56
N LYS A 103 -9.92 -4.33 12.72
CA LYS A 103 -10.68 -3.80 11.59
C LYS A 103 -11.74 -2.77 12.01
N THR A 104 -12.39 -2.97 13.15
CA THR A 104 -13.40 -2.04 13.69
C THR A 104 -12.81 -0.66 13.98
N THR A 105 -11.64 -0.60 14.62
CA THR A 105 -10.94 0.66 14.92
C THR A 105 -10.43 1.31 13.63
N LEU A 106 -9.93 0.51 12.70
CA LEU A 106 -9.46 0.99 11.40
C LEU A 106 -10.61 1.57 10.57
N LEU A 107 -11.79 0.94 10.59
CA LEU A 107 -13.01 1.47 9.98
C LEU A 107 -13.42 2.83 10.59
N ALA A 108 -13.40 2.94 11.93
CA ALA A 108 -13.76 4.19 12.61
C ALA A 108 -12.77 5.31 12.25
N LEU A 109 -11.46 5.02 12.22
CA LEU A 109 -10.43 5.97 11.82
C LEU A 109 -10.63 6.43 10.37
N THR A 110 -10.83 5.49 9.45
CA THR A 110 -11.07 5.78 8.03
C THR A 110 -12.33 6.64 7.86
N ARG A 111 -13.41 6.30 8.59
CA ARG A 111 -14.66 7.04 8.54
C ARG A 111 -14.48 8.50 8.99
N ALA A 112 -13.79 8.71 10.11
CA ALA A 112 -13.49 10.05 10.59
C ALA A 112 -12.68 10.86 9.57
N MET A 113 -11.69 10.24 8.93
CA MET A 113 -10.90 10.90 7.88
C MET A 113 -11.76 11.24 6.64
N GLU A 114 -12.65 10.36 6.23
CA GLU A 114 -13.59 10.62 5.13
C GLU A 114 -14.54 11.77 5.48
N ASP A 115 -15.11 11.81 6.71
CA ASP A 115 -16.01 12.86 7.16
C ASP A 115 -15.33 14.24 7.14
N GLU A 116 -14.11 14.32 7.67
CA GLU A 116 -13.31 15.56 7.63
C GLU A 116 -12.92 15.94 6.19
N CYS A 117 -12.59 14.97 5.36
CA CYS A 117 -12.29 15.21 3.94
C CYS A 117 -13.52 15.80 3.22
N CYS A 118 -14.72 15.26 3.43
CA CYS A 118 -15.96 15.80 2.89
C CYS A 118 -16.22 17.23 3.37
N ALA A 119 -15.92 17.50 4.66
CA ALA A 119 -16.23 18.79 5.27
C ALA A 119 -15.24 19.91 4.90
N ARG A 120 -13.97 19.59 4.66
CA ARG A 120 -12.87 20.56 4.61
C ARG A 120 -12.00 20.52 3.36
N ALA A 121 -11.93 19.37 2.69
CA ALA A 121 -10.95 19.20 1.60
C ALA A 121 -11.48 19.77 0.28
N GLU A 122 -10.92 20.90 -0.13
CA GLU A 122 -11.18 21.45 -1.44
C GLU A 122 -10.28 20.81 -2.50
N ARG A 123 -10.88 20.31 -3.58
CA ARG A 123 -10.19 19.74 -4.74
C ARG A 123 -9.13 18.68 -4.36
N ALA A 124 -9.47 17.81 -3.40
CA ALA A 124 -8.60 16.74 -2.95
C ALA A 124 -8.26 15.76 -4.08
N ALA A 125 -7.07 15.15 -4.00
CA ALA A 125 -6.77 13.88 -4.65
C ALA A 125 -7.02 12.76 -3.65
N LEU A 126 -7.93 11.85 -3.99
CA LEU A 126 -8.40 10.79 -3.11
C LEU A 126 -8.05 9.43 -3.69
N PHE A 127 -7.48 8.55 -2.86
CA PHE A 127 -7.19 7.17 -3.21
C PHE A 127 -7.69 6.24 -2.12
N GLY A 128 -8.36 5.16 -2.50
CA GLY A 128 -8.80 4.13 -1.56
C GLY A 128 -8.65 2.72 -2.11
N ALA A 129 -8.31 1.76 -1.24
CA ALA A 129 -8.29 0.35 -1.60
C ALA A 129 -9.32 -0.43 -0.78
N PHE A 130 -10.14 -1.22 -1.49
CA PHE A 130 -11.24 -1.98 -0.92
C PHE A 130 -11.04 -3.50 -0.98
N GLN A 131 -9.88 -3.97 -1.40
CA GLN A 131 -9.57 -5.39 -1.56
C GLN A 131 -10.48 -6.11 -2.57
N ASP A 132 -11.80 -5.95 -2.48
CA ASP A 132 -12.84 -6.65 -3.27
C ASP A 132 -13.99 -5.68 -3.58
N GLN A 133 -14.58 -5.82 -4.76
CA GLN A 133 -15.71 -4.98 -5.23
C GLN A 133 -16.89 -4.96 -4.23
N ARG A 134 -17.16 -6.08 -3.55
CA ARG A 134 -18.27 -6.15 -2.55
C ARG A 134 -18.11 -5.19 -1.39
N TYR A 135 -16.87 -4.88 -1.00
CA TYR A 135 -16.62 -3.87 0.05
C TYR A 135 -16.77 -2.46 -0.49
N TYR A 136 -16.29 -2.22 -1.72
CA TYR A 136 -16.49 -0.94 -2.38
C TYR A 136 -17.97 -0.63 -2.59
N SER A 137 -18.79 -1.58 -3.05
CA SER A 137 -20.21 -1.37 -3.33
C SER A 137 -20.99 -0.86 -2.11
N ARG A 138 -20.56 -1.19 -0.89
CA ARG A 138 -21.16 -0.68 0.35
C ARG A 138 -20.83 0.81 0.63
N SER A 139 -19.80 1.33 0.00
CA SER A 139 -19.31 2.70 0.17
C SER A 139 -19.43 3.53 -1.11
N GLU A 140 -19.96 2.95 -2.19
CA GLU A 140 -19.96 3.53 -3.54
C GLU A 140 -20.66 4.89 -3.58
N GLU A 141 -21.83 5.01 -2.95
CA GLU A 141 -22.57 6.28 -2.89
C GLU A 141 -21.72 7.39 -2.25
N ARG A 142 -21.09 7.09 -1.12
CA ARG A 142 -20.22 8.03 -0.42
C ARG A 142 -19.00 8.45 -1.26
N TRP A 143 -18.38 7.50 -1.94
CA TRP A 143 -17.23 7.79 -2.80
C TRP A 143 -17.63 8.56 -4.06
N ASN A 144 -18.85 8.38 -4.55
CA ASN A 144 -19.43 9.22 -5.60
C ASN A 144 -19.65 10.66 -5.11
N GLU A 145 -20.10 10.85 -3.87
CA GLU A 145 -20.21 12.19 -3.27
C GLU A 145 -18.85 12.86 -3.14
N LEU A 146 -17.84 12.17 -2.62
CA LEU A 146 -16.46 12.66 -2.54
C LEU A 146 -15.93 13.06 -3.93
N ALA A 147 -16.28 12.31 -4.97
CA ALA A 147 -15.87 12.62 -6.34
C ALA A 147 -16.45 13.92 -6.90
N ARG A 148 -17.55 14.44 -6.35
CA ARG A 148 -18.18 15.68 -6.83
C ARG A 148 -17.34 16.93 -6.59
N THR A 149 -16.58 16.95 -5.52
CA THR A 149 -15.76 18.10 -5.10
C THR A 149 -14.25 17.84 -5.25
N ALA A 150 -13.85 16.59 -5.34
CA ALA A 150 -12.45 16.19 -5.50
C ALA A 150 -11.90 16.53 -6.90
N ARG A 151 -10.61 16.73 -6.98
CA ARG A 151 -9.86 16.87 -8.23
C ARG A 151 -9.78 15.54 -8.98
N VAL A 152 -9.49 14.49 -8.24
CA VAL A 152 -9.43 13.11 -8.73
C VAL A 152 -9.75 12.14 -7.59
N VAL A 153 -10.48 11.09 -7.93
CA VAL A 153 -10.76 9.98 -7.01
C VAL A 153 -10.41 8.68 -7.70
N VAL A 154 -9.59 7.86 -7.07
CA VAL A 154 -9.19 6.55 -7.55
C VAL A 154 -9.52 5.49 -6.52
N VAL A 155 -10.15 4.42 -6.97
CA VAL A 155 -10.53 3.28 -6.15
C VAL A 155 -9.89 2.03 -6.69
N PHE A 156 -9.14 1.34 -5.84
CA PHE A 156 -8.53 0.04 -6.13
C PHE A 156 -9.38 -1.06 -5.51
N ALA A 157 -9.75 -2.05 -6.32
CA ALA A 157 -10.41 -3.27 -5.85
C ALA A 157 -10.29 -4.37 -6.91
N ASP A 158 -10.63 -5.61 -6.55
CA ASP A 158 -10.89 -6.64 -7.53
C ASP A 158 -12.25 -6.39 -8.19
N PHE A 159 -12.24 -5.79 -9.38
CA PHE A 159 -13.45 -5.53 -10.17
C PHE A 159 -13.74 -6.62 -11.21
N GLY A 160 -13.01 -7.75 -11.19
CA GLY A 160 -13.23 -8.89 -12.06
C GLY A 160 -12.62 -8.76 -13.47
N GLY A 161 -11.54 -7.98 -13.61
CA GLY A 161 -10.74 -7.90 -14.83
C GLY A 161 -10.67 -6.52 -15.47
N PRO A 162 -9.79 -6.34 -16.48
CA PRO A 162 -9.53 -5.04 -17.11
C PRO A 162 -10.71 -4.46 -17.89
N GLU A 163 -11.67 -5.27 -18.31
CA GLU A 163 -12.81 -4.85 -19.14
C GLU A 163 -13.80 -3.92 -18.41
N ARG A 164 -13.68 -3.79 -17.09
CA ARG A 164 -14.55 -2.92 -16.27
C ARG A 164 -13.85 -1.65 -15.76
N VAL A 165 -12.67 -1.36 -16.24
CA VAL A 165 -12.05 -0.05 -16.00
C VAL A 165 -12.90 0.98 -16.76
N GLY A 166 -13.81 1.61 -16.05
CA GLY A 166 -14.57 2.73 -16.62
C GLY A 166 -13.57 3.76 -17.12
N GLN A 167 -13.69 4.17 -18.38
CA GLN A 167 -12.95 5.33 -18.86
C GLN A 167 -13.11 6.44 -17.83
N PRO A 168 -12.03 7.19 -17.49
CA PRO A 168 -12.14 8.31 -16.59
C PRO A 168 -13.31 9.17 -17.07
N GLY A 169 -14.40 9.18 -16.31
CA GLY A 169 -15.50 10.11 -16.56
C GLY A 169 -14.95 11.54 -16.51
N PRO A 170 -15.67 12.52 -17.00
CA PRO A 170 -15.25 13.90 -16.87
C PRO A 170 -14.89 14.18 -15.41
N PRO A 171 -13.77 14.92 -15.15
CA PRO A 171 -13.31 15.22 -13.80
C PRO A 171 -14.48 15.65 -12.90
N GLY A 172 -14.63 15.03 -11.72
CA GLY A 172 -15.61 15.43 -10.73
C GLY A 172 -16.98 14.71 -10.78
N ARG A 173 -17.14 13.59 -11.50
CA ARG A 173 -18.44 12.88 -11.53
C ARG A 173 -18.45 11.47 -10.95
N SER A 174 -17.37 10.72 -11.03
CA SER A 174 -17.28 9.36 -10.47
C SER A 174 -15.83 8.96 -10.22
N PRO A 175 -15.59 8.06 -9.26
CA PRO A 175 -14.26 7.49 -9.01
C PRO A 175 -13.73 6.73 -10.24
N VAL A 176 -12.43 6.86 -10.49
CA VAL A 176 -11.70 5.99 -11.41
C VAL A 176 -11.51 4.63 -10.72
N LYS A 177 -12.07 3.58 -11.30
CA LYS A 177 -11.97 2.21 -10.77
C LYS A 177 -10.77 1.52 -11.41
N VAL A 178 -9.78 1.14 -10.59
CA VAL A 178 -8.58 0.42 -11.01
C VAL A 178 -8.66 -1.02 -10.50
N SER A 179 -8.69 -1.98 -11.43
CA SER A 179 -8.80 -3.40 -11.07
C SER A 179 -7.46 -3.95 -10.59
N LEU A 180 -7.49 -4.63 -9.43
CA LEU A 180 -6.32 -5.26 -8.83
C LEU A 180 -6.15 -6.70 -9.34
N PRO A 181 -4.96 -7.07 -9.85
CA PRO A 181 -4.62 -8.47 -10.12
C PRO A 181 -4.76 -9.35 -8.87
N ALA A 182 -4.93 -10.66 -9.06
CA ALA A 182 -5.14 -11.59 -7.96
C ALA A 182 -3.97 -11.66 -6.96
N ASP A 183 -2.77 -11.37 -7.42
CA ASP A 183 -1.53 -11.36 -6.65
C ASP A 183 -1.09 -9.98 -6.18
N ALA A 184 -1.85 -8.93 -6.48
CA ALA A 184 -1.52 -7.56 -6.08
C ALA A 184 -1.42 -7.44 -4.56
N PRO A 185 -0.29 -6.92 -4.01
CA PRO A 185 -0.14 -6.68 -2.57
C PRO A 185 -1.25 -5.81 -1.99
N LEU A 186 -1.73 -4.83 -2.76
CA LEU A 186 -2.78 -3.90 -2.36
C LEU A 186 -4.13 -4.60 -2.03
N ARG A 187 -4.35 -5.85 -2.48
CA ARG A 187 -5.50 -6.66 -2.04
C ARG A 187 -5.47 -7.05 -0.57
N ARG A 188 -4.33 -6.90 0.10
CA ARG A 188 -4.15 -7.14 1.53
C ARG A 188 -3.95 -5.85 2.31
N GLU A 189 -4.01 -4.72 1.62
CA GLU A 189 -3.89 -3.41 2.25
C GLU A 189 -5.25 -2.77 2.47
N TRP A 190 -5.33 -2.04 3.56
CA TRP A 190 -6.34 -1.03 3.81
C TRP A 190 -5.73 0.32 3.47
N LEU A 191 -6.39 1.10 2.65
CA LEU A 191 -5.84 2.36 2.19
C LEU A 191 -6.91 3.44 2.09
N LEU A 192 -6.60 4.60 2.66
CA LEU A 192 -7.22 5.87 2.35
C LEU A 192 -6.15 6.95 2.30
N VAL A 193 -6.10 7.71 1.23
CA VAL A 193 -5.26 8.89 1.09
C VAL A 193 -6.14 10.05 0.67
N CYS A 194 -6.07 11.16 1.40
CA CYS A 194 -6.69 12.43 1.06
C CYS A 194 -5.59 13.47 0.97
N GLU A 195 -5.20 13.86 -0.23
CA GLU A 195 -4.27 14.95 -0.44
C GLU A 195 -5.01 16.21 -0.82
N ALA A 196 -5.19 17.09 0.13
CA ALA A 196 -5.71 18.42 -0.06
C ALA A 196 -4.80 19.43 0.64
N ARG A 197 -4.88 20.70 0.21
CA ARG A 197 -4.06 21.77 0.80
C ARG A 197 -4.34 21.94 2.29
N ASP A 198 -5.61 21.89 2.65
CA ASP A 198 -6.08 22.25 3.98
C ASP A 198 -6.33 21.02 4.86
N TYR A 199 -6.35 19.84 4.27
CA TYR A 199 -6.55 18.58 4.98
C TYR A 199 -5.76 17.43 4.34
N PRO A 200 -4.44 17.37 4.56
CA PRO A 200 -3.67 16.20 4.18
C PRO A 200 -3.88 15.09 5.22
N ALA A 201 -4.29 13.91 4.78
CA ALA A 201 -4.42 12.76 5.66
C ALA A 201 -4.22 11.46 4.89
N CYS A 202 -3.54 10.49 5.49
CA CYS A 202 -3.46 9.14 4.95
C CYS A 202 -3.49 8.08 6.04
N VAL A 203 -4.05 6.94 5.72
CA VAL A 203 -3.94 5.70 6.48
C VAL A 203 -3.63 4.56 5.53
N SER A 204 -2.66 3.75 5.89
CA SER A 204 -2.33 2.50 5.20
C SER A 204 -2.14 1.40 6.23
N GLY A 205 -2.78 0.26 6.02
CA GLY A 205 -2.76 -0.88 6.93
C GLY A 205 -2.51 -2.17 6.19
N TRP A 206 -1.55 -2.96 6.69
CA TRP A 206 -1.25 -4.28 6.17
C TRP A 206 -1.93 -5.35 7.00
N GLU A 207 -2.73 -6.20 6.36
CA GLU A 207 -3.41 -7.28 7.04
C GLU A 207 -2.43 -8.35 7.51
N PHE A 208 -2.57 -8.77 8.79
CA PHE A 208 -1.78 -9.90 9.29
C PHE A 208 -2.12 -11.19 8.54
N PRO A 209 -1.13 -12.04 8.25
CA PRO A 209 -1.36 -13.33 7.61
C PRO A 209 -2.10 -14.31 8.53
N GLY A 210 -2.76 -15.31 7.93
CA GLY A 210 -3.37 -16.43 8.67
C GLY A 210 -4.69 -16.10 9.37
N GLN A 211 -5.37 -15.01 8.94
CA GLN A 211 -6.66 -14.61 9.53
C GLN A 211 -7.90 -15.04 8.71
N ASP A 212 -7.75 -15.97 7.77
CA ASP A 212 -8.82 -16.39 6.87
C ASP A 212 -10.05 -16.95 7.61
N ARG A 213 -9.86 -17.47 8.82
CA ARG A 213 -10.92 -17.99 9.70
C ARG A 213 -11.37 -17.00 10.78
N ALA A 214 -10.71 -15.85 10.90
CA ALA A 214 -11.09 -14.84 11.86
C ALA A 214 -12.40 -14.16 11.44
N ALA A 215 -13.27 -13.89 12.40
CA ALA A 215 -14.45 -13.07 12.15
C ALA A 215 -13.99 -11.68 11.66
N ASP A 216 -14.67 -11.16 10.64
CA ASP A 216 -14.26 -9.93 9.93
C ASP A 216 -13.98 -8.72 10.87
N PRO A 217 -14.78 -8.46 11.93
CA PRO A 217 -14.54 -7.32 12.83
C PRO A 217 -13.25 -7.41 13.66
N VAL A 218 -12.77 -8.63 13.94
CA VAL A 218 -11.60 -8.85 14.82
C VAL A 218 -10.30 -9.03 14.04
N ARG A 219 -10.34 -9.02 12.71
CA ARG A 219 -9.14 -9.06 11.88
C ARG A 219 -8.22 -7.90 12.24
N ARG A 220 -6.91 -8.15 12.23
CA ARG A 220 -5.87 -7.21 12.63
C ARG A 220 -5.08 -6.71 11.44
N PHE A 221 -4.69 -5.47 11.57
CA PHE A 221 -3.85 -4.79 10.59
C PHE A 221 -2.68 -4.11 11.31
N GLU A 222 -1.52 -4.15 10.71
CA GLU A 222 -0.42 -3.26 11.04
C GLU A 222 -0.65 -1.95 10.31
N VAL A 223 -0.91 -0.87 11.04
CA VAL A 223 -1.44 0.39 10.49
C VAL A 223 -0.48 1.53 10.75
N ILE A 224 -0.21 2.30 9.73
CA ILE A 224 0.38 3.63 9.82
C ILE A 224 -0.66 4.65 9.35
N TRP A 225 -0.70 5.80 10.00
CA TRP A 225 -1.48 6.93 9.55
C TRP A 225 -0.73 8.23 9.83
N SER A 226 -1.00 9.25 9.02
CA SER A 226 -0.34 10.53 9.15
C SER A 226 -1.20 11.65 8.58
N VAL A 227 -1.02 12.84 9.15
CA VAL A 227 -1.50 14.12 8.61
C VAL A 227 -0.33 15.02 8.19
N ASP A 228 0.88 14.46 8.14
CA ASP A 228 2.05 15.15 7.60
C ASP A 228 1.91 15.32 6.10
N PRO A 229 1.93 16.54 5.56
CA PRO A 229 1.78 16.78 4.13
C PRO A 229 2.81 16.05 3.26
N GLN A 230 4.03 15.83 3.77
CA GLN A 230 5.08 15.12 3.05
C GLN A 230 4.78 13.62 2.95
N VAL A 231 4.35 13.01 4.06
CA VAL A 231 3.95 11.60 4.11
C VAL A 231 2.77 11.37 3.19
N VAL A 232 1.76 12.25 3.24
CA VAL A 232 0.56 12.16 2.40
C VAL A 232 0.92 12.32 0.93
N ARG A 233 1.80 13.28 0.58
CA ARG A 233 2.30 13.45 -0.78
C ARG A 233 2.99 12.19 -1.31
N ASN A 234 3.82 11.56 -0.50
CA ASN A 234 4.51 10.32 -0.88
C ASN A 234 3.51 9.18 -1.09
N ALA A 235 2.52 9.03 -0.19
CA ALA A 235 1.43 8.07 -0.37
C ALA A 235 0.66 8.30 -1.67
N THR A 236 0.30 9.55 -1.96
CA THR A 236 -0.39 9.97 -3.20
C THR A 236 0.43 9.61 -4.44
N THR A 237 1.73 9.90 -4.42
CA THR A 237 2.63 9.60 -5.54
C THR A 237 2.70 8.09 -5.80
N ILE A 238 2.85 7.27 -4.74
CA ILE A 238 2.86 5.80 -4.86
C ILE A 238 1.52 5.31 -5.43
N CYS A 239 0.39 5.82 -4.94
CA CYS A 239 -0.94 5.47 -5.44
C CYS A 239 -1.10 5.82 -6.93
N ALA A 240 -0.67 7.00 -7.34
CA ALA A 240 -0.76 7.42 -8.74
C ALA A 240 0.10 6.56 -9.66
N GLN A 241 1.36 6.28 -9.27
CA GLN A 241 2.25 5.39 -10.02
C GLN A 241 1.68 3.97 -10.14
N LEU A 242 1.11 3.45 -9.06
CA LEU A 242 0.47 2.14 -9.05
C LEU A 242 -0.77 2.11 -9.97
N ALA A 243 -1.60 3.14 -9.92
CA ALA A 243 -2.77 3.23 -10.80
C ALA A 243 -2.36 3.31 -12.27
N GLU A 244 -1.33 4.11 -12.61
CA GLU A 244 -0.79 4.19 -13.97
C GLU A 244 -0.19 2.86 -14.45
N SER A 245 0.47 2.11 -13.58
CA SER A 245 1.03 0.79 -13.92
C SER A 245 -0.04 -0.25 -14.20
N LEU A 246 -1.18 -0.19 -13.48
CA LEU A 246 -2.31 -1.11 -13.63
C LEU A 246 -3.29 -0.66 -14.73
N SER A 247 -3.36 0.62 -15.02
CA SER A 247 -4.26 1.22 -16.00
C SER A 247 -3.55 2.37 -16.71
N PRO A 248 -2.71 2.10 -17.72
CA PRO A 248 -1.94 3.12 -18.44
C PRO A 248 -2.82 4.17 -19.11
N GLY A 249 -2.37 5.42 -19.10
CA GLY A 249 -3.05 6.55 -19.76
C GLY A 249 -4.03 7.31 -18.87
N LEU A 250 -4.02 7.11 -17.56
CA LEU A 250 -4.82 7.87 -16.60
C LEU A 250 -4.29 9.31 -16.38
N ASP A 251 -3.00 9.53 -16.64
CA ASP A 251 -2.31 10.81 -16.46
C ASP A 251 -2.48 11.41 -15.05
N LEU A 252 -2.48 10.55 -14.04
CA LEU A 252 -2.77 10.95 -12.67
C LEU A 252 -1.68 11.85 -12.09
N LEU A 253 -0.41 11.52 -12.34
CA LEU A 253 0.72 12.33 -11.84
C LEU A 253 0.66 13.77 -12.33
N ALA A 254 0.24 14.00 -13.58
CA ALA A 254 0.06 15.34 -14.13
C ALA A 254 -1.11 16.10 -13.49
N ARG A 255 -2.07 15.38 -12.91
CA ARG A 255 -3.24 15.95 -12.23
C ARG A 255 -2.99 16.24 -10.74
N LEU A 256 -1.90 15.75 -10.17
CA LEU A 256 -1.53 16.04 -8.77
C LEU A 256 -1.04 17.49 -8.63
N PRO A 257 -1.16 18.09 -7.44
CA PRO A 257 -0.61 19.41 -7.19
C PRO A 257 0.91 19.44 -7.41
N SER A 258 1.39 20.39 -8.20
CA SER A 258 2.83 20.52 -8.54
C SER A 258 3.65 21.18 -7.42
N ASN A 259 3.00 21.84 -6.46
CA ASN A 259 3.70 22.54 -5.38
C ASN A 259 4.30 21.56 -4.36
N PRO A 260 5.55 21.77 -3.91
CA PRO A 260 6.13 20.99 -2.85
C PRO A 260 5.28 21.15 -1.58
N SER A 261 5.04 20.03 -0.90
CA SER A 261 4.41 20.05 0.43
C SER A 261 5.37 20.70 1.41
N SER A 262 4.87 21.64 2.21
CA SER A 262 5.65 22.15 3.33
C SER A 262 5.89 21.03 4.34
N PRO A 263 7.10 20.91 4.91
CA PRO A 263 7.35 19.92 5.95
C PRO A 263 6.44 20.21 7.17
N ALA A 264 6.02 19.15 7.85
CA ALA A 264 5.27 19.29 9.08
C ALA A 264 6.08 20.01 10.17
N SER A 265 5.41 20.79 10.99
CA SER A 265 6.07 21.38 12.15
C SER A 265 6.47 20.29 13.16
N PRO A 266 7.52 20.53 13.99
CA PRO A 266 7.89 19.60 15.06
C PRO A 266 6.73 19.30 16.03
N ASP A 267 5.85 20.26 16.24
CA ASP A 267 4.68 20.09 17.11
C ASP A 267 3.63 19.18 16.49
N LEU A 268 3.41 19.27 15.19
CA LEU A 268 2.55 18.34 14.48
C LEU A 268 3.10 16.91 14.55
N HIS A 269 4.39 16.70 14.35
CA HIS A 269 5.04 15.41 14.52
C HIS A 269 4.83 14.81 15.92
N ARG A 270 5.02 15.63 16.97
CA ARG A 270 4.79 15.21 18.37
C ARG A 270 3.34 14.85 18.61
N ALA A 271 2.39 15.67 18.13
CA ALA A 271 0.96 15.43 18.28
C ALA A 271 0.53 14.13 17.58
N VAL A 272 0.95 13.91 16.33
CA VAL A 272 0.68 12.67 15.59
C VAL A 272 1.30 11.45 16.31
N GLY A 273 2.53 11.57 16.80
CA GLY A 273 3.19 10.51 17.57
C GLY A 273 2.45 10.17 18.88
N LEU A 274 1.91 11.18 19.58
CA LEU A 274 1.08 10.97 20.77
C LEU A 274 -0.22 10.26 20.42
N LEU A 275 -0.95 10.76 19.43
CA LEU A 275 -2.23 10.17 18.99
C LEU A 275 -2.06 8.71 18.51
N ASN A 276 -0.99 8.41 17.80
CA ASN A 276 -0.64 7.03 17.43
C ASN A 276 -0.47 6.13 18.66
N ARG A 277 0.27 6.57 19.68
CA ARG A 277 0.42 5.80 20.93
C ARG A 277 -0.90 5.62 21.66
N MET A 278 -1.71 6.69 21.75
CA MET A 278 -3.04 6.63 22.37
C MET A 278 -3.94 5.60 21.69
N THR A 279 -3.98 5.59 20.36
CA THR A 279 -4.75 4.62 19.59
C THR A 279 -4.29 3.18 19.88
N GLY A 280 -2.97 2.95 19.95
CA GLY A 280 -2.41 1.64 20.31
C GLY A 280 -2.76 1.20 21.74
N TYR A 281 -2.78 2.13 22.71
CA TYR A 281 -3.18 1.82 24.10
C TYR A 281 -4.67 1.50 24.21
N LEU A 282 -5.54 2.24 23.52
CA LEU A 282 -6.98 1.95 23.49
C LEU A 282 -7.27 0.58 22.91
N GLU A 283 -6.55 0.17 21.86
CA GLU A 283 -6.63 -1.20 21.34
C GLU A 283 -6.17 -2.26 22.35
N GLY A 284 -5.17 -1.94 23.17
CA GLY A 284 -4.68 -2.82 24.26
C GLY A 284 -5.71 -3.01 25.37
N VAL A 285 -6.34 -1.93 25.81
CA VAL A 285 -7.37 -1.96 26.89
C VAL A 285 -8.61 -2.74 26.45
N SER A 286 -9.00 -2.68 25.18
CA SER A 286 -10.14 -3.46 24.66
C SER A 286 -9.90 -4.99 24.65
N ARG A 287 -8.74 -5.46 25.14
CA ARG A 287 -8.38 -6.89 25.26
C ARG A 287 -8.47 -7.42 26.69
N ALA A 288 -8.57 -6.53 27.67
CA ALA A 288 -8.73 -6.87 29.09
C ALA A 288 -10.21 -6.93 29.44
#